data_e0f1524a2b4049ca84fedd45191df13e
#
_entry.id   e0f1524a2b4049ca84fedd45191df13e
#
_cell.length_a   1.000
_cell.length_b   1.000
_cell.length_c   1.000
_cell.angle_alpha   90.00
_cell.angle_beta   90.00
_cell.angle_gamma   90.00
#
_symmetry.space_group_name_H-M   'P 1'
#
loop_
_entity.id
_entity.type
_entity.pdbx_description
1 polymer ?
#
loop_
_entity_poly.entity_id
_entity_poly.type
_entity_poly.pdbx_seq_one_letter_code
_entity_poly.pdbx_strand_id
1 'polypeptide(L)'
;MRPLLPALFALFLAGAGPVAAAPAQPTVTVLYDAFGYAGPLRKDWGFAALVEVDGRRILFDTGNDAGVFAHNVKAAGVDLATIDTVVLSHRHADHMAGLAVVLEANPDVVVHAPQEGFGIYGSSLPSGFYRKDPSLPARQRYFDGEPPETLQFGSAWPGANLKPHAATTEIAPGVWAIITVSDVAGTRELRELSLAVRTDAGLLLVVGCSHPGLPVIVAEAAKIDPDIHLVVGGFHYVNADDAAIAGVLETLAPYEIDFIAPGHCTGETTFAALQKAYGQRYLFAGLGARLVLGEDTTAQGRRRGGDAGFSASEAVAYRALALHGDHVHSHLAHAHP
;
A
#
# COMPACT_ATOMS: atom_id res chain seq x y z
N MET A 1 -36.27 -71.50 -34.39
CA MET A 1 -36.10 -70.05 -34.63
C MET A 1 -36.22 -69.35 -33.28
N ARG A 2 -35.14 -68.90 -32.72
CA ARG A 2 -35.07 -68.10 -31.42
C ARG A 2 -34.88 -66.64 -31.78
N PRO A 3 -35.62 -65.69 -31.21
CA PRO A 3 -35.39 -64.27 -31.49
C PRO A 3 -34.19 -63.71 -30.63
N LEU A 4 -33.30 -62.97 -31.29
CA LEU A 4 -32.25 -62.17 -30.71
C LEU A 4 -32.85 -60.90 -30.11
N LEU A 5 -32.66 -60.68 -28.81
CA LEU A 5 -32.89 -59.37 -28.17
C LEU A 5 -31.67 -58.45 -28.40
N PRO A 6 -31.89 -57.18 -28.72
CA PRO A 6 -30.79 -56.22 -28.76
C PRO A 6 -30.46 -55.74 -27.35
N ALA A 7 -29.15 -55.76 -26.98
CA ALA A 7 -28.64 -55.20 -25.76
C ALA A 7 -28.56 -53.66 -25.93
N LEU A 8 -29.27 -52.90 -25.10
CA LEU A 8 -29.16 -51.45 -24.97
C LEU A 8 -27.91 -51.16 -24.14
N PHE A 9 -26.91 -50.56 -24.77
CA PHE A 9 -25.75 -49.97 -24.08
C PHE A 9 -26.16 -48.58 -23.56
N ALA A 10 -26.39 -48.43 -22.27
CA ALA A 10 -26.58 -47.11 -21.64
C ALA A 10 -25.20 -46.43 -21.46
N LEU A 11 -24.94 -45.37 -22.23
CA LEU A 11 -23.78 -44.53 -22.13
C LEU A 11 -23.99 -43.60 -20.92
N PHE A 12 -23.31 -43.87 -19.81
CA PHE A 12 -23.21 -42.95 -18.67
C PHE A 12 -22.27 -41.80 -19.03
N LEU A 13 -22.81 -40.65 -19.39
CA LEU A 13 -22.10 -39.38 -19.41
C LEU A 13 -21.86 -38.96 -17.96
N ALA A 14 -20.65 -39.21 -17.47
CA ALA A 14 -20.18 -38.61 -16.23
C ALA A 14 -20.06 -37.09 -16.46
N GLY A 15 -20.99 -36.34 -15.91
CA GLY A 15 -20.91 -34.87 -15.88
C GLY A 15 -19.70 -34.45 -15.08
N ALA A 16 -18.69 -33.83 -15.74
CA ALA A 16 -17.65 -33.12 -15.05
C ALA A 16 -18.30 -31.92 -14.32
N GLY A 17 -18.38 -32.00 -13.00
CA GLY A 17 -18.76 -30.84 -12.18
C GLY A 17 -17.80 -29.67 -12.43
N PRO A 18 -18.22 -28.43 -12.17
CA PRO A 18 -17.34 -27.28 -12.29
C PRO A 18 -16.11 -27.49 -11.39
N VAL A 19 -14.93 -27.53 -12.00
CA VAL A 19 -13.67 -27.47 -11.27
C VAL A 19 -13.65 -26.09 -10.60
N ALA A 20 -13.71 -26.04 -9.27
CA ALA A 20 -13.51 -24.78 -8.54
C ALA A 20 -12.16 -24.22 -8.96
N ALA A 21 -12.15 -22.96 -9.40
CA ALA A 21 -10.90 -22.27 -9.69
C ALA A 21 -10.05 -22.28 -8.41
N ALA A 22 -8.77 -22.59 -8.53
CA ALA A 22 -7.84 -22.47 -7.40
C ALA A 22 -7.91 -21.04 -6.83
N PRO A 23 -7.84 -20.85 -5.51
CA PRO A 23 -7.82 -19.52 -4.94
C PRO A 23 -6.69 -18.71 -5.57
N ALA A 24 -6.98 -17.44 -5.87
CA ALA A 24 -5.97 -16.55 -6.45
C ALA A 24 -4.85 -16.33 -5.42
N GLN A 25 -3.60 -16.48 -5.85
CA GLN A 25 -2.45 -16.24 -4.97
C GLN A 25 -2.43 -14.77 -4.51
N PRO A 26 -2.05 -14.49 -3.25
CA PRO A 26 -1.89 -13.12 -2.77
C PRO A 26 -0.89 -12.34 -3.61
N THR A 27 -1.17 -11.07 -3.86
CA THR A 27 -0.29 -10.22 -4.67
C THR A 27 -0.11 -8.85 -4.07
N VAL A 28 1.07 -8.23 -4.34
CA VAL A 28 1.35 -6.83 -4.07
C VAL A 28 1.75 -6.16 -5.38
N THR A 29 1.01 -5.13 -5.78
CA THR A 29 1.29 -4.33 -6.98
C THR A 29 1.71 -2.93 -6.56
N VAL A 30 2.92 -2.50 -6.91
CA VAL A 30 3.42 -1.14 -6.61
C VAL A 30 2.87 -0.16 -7.63
N LEU A 31 2.05 0.78 -7.17
CA LEU A 31 1.34 1.76 -7.98
C LEU A 31 2.03 3.14 -7.99
N TYR A 32 2.91 3.40 -7.03
CA TYR A 32 3.60 4.68 -6.88
C TYR A 32 4.99 4.48 -6.28
N ASP A 33 6.03 4.93 -6.98
CA ASP A 33 7.41 4.97 -6.49
C ASP A 33 8.27 5.87 -7.40
N ALA A 34 9.41 6.34 -6.89
CA ALA A 34 10.36 7.17 -7.61
C ALA A 34 11.24 6.39 -8.60
N PHE A 35 11.30 5.07 -8.49
CA PHE A 35 12.01 4.19 -9.41
C PHE A 35 11.09 3.04 -9.85
N GLY A 36 11.45 2.34 -10.91
CA GLY A 36 10.63 1.23 -11.40
C GLY A 36 10.80 0.98 -12.89
N TYR A 37 9.92 0.14 -13.43
CA TYR A 37 9.95 -0.23 -14.83
C TYR A 37 9.71 0.98 -15.76
N ALA A 38 10.27 0.90 -16.97
CA ALA A 38 9.86 1.79 -18.04
C ALA A 38 8.46 1.39 -18.53
N GLY A 39 7.62 2.38 -18.82
CA GLY A 39 6.25 2.09 -19.27
C GLY A 39 5.35 3.31 -19.13
N PRO A 40 4.02 3.11 -19.16
CA PRO A 40 3.06 4.20 -19.10
C PRO A 40 2.92 4.82 -17.69
N LEU A 41 3.46 4.17 -16.65
CA LEU A 41 3.40 4.66 -15.27
C LEU A 41 4.37 5.83 -15.07
N ARG A 42 3.98 6.81 -14.28
CA ARG A 42 4.76 8.00 -13.95
C ARG A 42 5.45 7.83 -12.61
N LYS A 43 6.77 7.99 -12.61
CA LYS A 43 7.59 7.97 -11.40
C LYS A 43 7.47 9.30 -10.68
N ASP A 44 7.31 9.25 -9.37
CA ASP A 44 7.36 10.40 -8.49
C ASP A 44 7.71 9.94 -7.07
N TRP A 45 8.20 10.85 -6.23
CA TRP A 45 8.56 10.55 -4.86
C TRP A 45 7.31 10.25 -4.02
N GLY A 46 7.24 9.10 -3.41
CA GLY A 46 6.11 8.63 -2.61
C GLY A 46 5.87 7.14 -2.75
N PHE A 47 4.86 6.61 -2.06
CA PHE A 47 4.55 5.19 -2.10
C PHE A 47 3.05 4.95 -2.22
N ALA A 48 2.67 3.94 -2.99
CA ALA A 48 1.36 3.33 -2.97
C ALA A 48 1.45 1.89 -3.49
N ALA A 49 0.72 0.97 -2.85
CA ALA A 49 0.64 -0.42 -3.27
C ALA A 49 -0.78 -0.97 -3.15
N LEU A 50 -1.19 -1.80 -4.11
CA LEU A 50 -2.40 -2.60 -4.04
C LEU A 50 -2.05 -4.00 -3.55
N VAL A 51 -2.66 -4.42 -2.45
CA VAL A 51 -2.58 -5.78 -1.91
C VAL A 51 -3.88 -6.50 -2.22
N GLU A 52 -3.78 -7.63 -2.92
CA GLU A 52 -4.93 -8.48 -3.23
C GLU A 52 -4.74 -9.83 -2.54
N VAL A 53 -5.66 -10.20 -1.66
CA VAL A 53 -5.60 -11.43 -0.86
C VAL A 53 -7.01 -11.91 -0.53
N ASP A 54 -7.28 -13.19 -0.73
CA ASP A 54 -8.58 -13.85 -0.41
C ASP A 54 -9.80 -13.08 -0.93
N GLY A 55 -9.68 -12.54 -2.15
CA GLY A 55 -10.73 -11.74 -2.79
C GLY A 55 -10.85 -10.30 -2.26
N ARG A 56 -10.03 -9.88 -1.29
CA ARG A 56 -9.96 -8.50 -0.79
C ARG A 56 -8.95 -7.68 -1.56
N ARG A 57 -9.26 -6.40 -1.70
CA ARG A 57 -8.42 -5.39 -2.35
C ARG A 57 -8.12 -4.26 -1.37
N ILE A 58 -6.90 -4.24 -0.86
CA ILE A 58 -6.43 -3.29 0.15
C ILE A 58 -5.46 -2.32 -0.53
N LEU A 59 -5.80 -1.03 -0.55
CA LEU A 59 -4.90 0.01 -1.01
C LEU A 59 -4.07 0.51 0.18
N PHE A 60 -2.76 0.35 0.09
CA PHE A 60 -1.82 0.84 1.10
C PHE A 60 -1.12 2.10 0.56
N ASP A 61 -1.33 3.23 1.20
CA ASP A 61 -0.91 4.58 0.79
C ASP A 61 -1.42 5.03 -0.59
N THR A 62 -1.20 6.31 -0.93
CA THR A 62 -1.76 6.94 -2.14
C THR A 62 -0.79 7.93 -2.83
N GLY A 63 0.50 7.88 -2.51
CA GLY A 63 1.54 8.68 -3.15
C GLY A 63 1.52 10.18 -2.80
N ASN A 64 2.34 10.93 -3.52
CA ASN A 64 2.67 12.34 -3.28
C ASN A 64 1.85 13.34 -4.11
N ASP A 65 1.40 12.95 -5.29
CA ASP A 65 0.63 13.80 -6.21
C ASP A 65 -0.63 13.08 -6.67
N ALA A 66 -1.78 13.72 -6.48
CA ALA A 66 -3.08 13.14 -6.81
C ALA A 66 -3.25 12.85 -8.32
N GLY A 67 -2.68 13.69 -9.18
CA GLY A 67 -2.75 13.51 -10.64
C GLY A 67 -1.86 12.37 -11.13
N VAL A 68 -0.65 12.23 -10.55
CA VAL A 68 0.25 11.10 -10.83
C VAL A 68 -0.38 9.81 -10.32
N PHE A 69 -0.94 9.80 -9.10
CA PHE A 69 -1.63 8.64 -8.54
C PHE A 69 -2.81 8.21 -9.42
N ALA A 70 -3.71 9.13 -9.79
CA ALA A 70 -4.85 8.86 -10.67
C ALA A 70 -4.40 8.30 -12.03
N HIS A 71 -3.34 8.87 -12.61
CA HIS A 71 -2.76 8.38 -13.85
C HIS A 71 -2.25 6.94 -13.71
N ASN A 72 -1.48 6.65 -12.66
CA ASN A 72 -0.88 5.34 -12.44
C ASN A 72 -1.94 4.26 -12.18
N VAL A 73 -2.93 4.56 -11.34
CA VAL A 73 -4.06 3.67 -11.06
C VAL A 73 -4.80 3.31 -12.34
N LYS A 74 -5.11 4.32 -13.18
CA LYS A 74 -5.77 4.11 -14.48
C LYS A 74 -4.90 3.29 -15.42
N ALA A 75 -3.60 3.61 -15.53
CA ALA A 75 -2.66 2.91 -16.41
C ALA A 75 -2.40 1.47 -15.95
N ALA A 76 -2.48 1.19 -14.64
CA ALA A 76 -2.40 -0.15 -14.07
C ALA A 76 -3.72 -0.93 -14.19
N GLY A 77 -4.80 -0.32 -14.69
CA GLY A 77 -6.12 -0.96 -14.79
C GLY A 77 -6.78 -1.23 -13.44
N VAL A 78 -6.43 -0.45 -12.40
CA VAL A 78 -7.02 -0.59 -11.07
C VAL A 78 -8.31 0.22 -10.99
N ASP A 79 -9.41 -0.43 -10.68
CA ASP A 79 -10.69 0.21 -10.40
C ASP A 79 -10.77 0.55 -8.90
N LEU A 80 -10.71 1.85 -8.58
CA LEU A 80 -10.78 2.34 -7.20
C LEU A 80 -12.14 2.11 -6.54
N ALA A 81 -13.22 1.99 -7.31
CA ALA A 81 -14.54 1.68 -6.77
C ALA A 81 -14.61 0.28 -6.14
N THR A 82 -13.67 -0.60 -6.48
CA THR A 82 -13.60 -1.97 -5.96
C THR A 82 -12.60 -2.15 -4.82
N ILE A 83 -12.03 -1.07 -4.30
CA ILE A 83 -11.17 -1.12 -3.12
C ILE A 83 -12.02 -1.34 -1.88
N ASP A 84 -11.74 -2.40 -1.12
CA ASP A 84 -12.49 -2.72 0.10
C ASP A 84 -12.07 -1.83 1.27
N THR A 85 -10.78 -1.49 1.34
CA THR A 85 -10.24 -0.62 2.39
C THR A 85 -8.96 0.07 1.97
N VAL A 86 -8.69 1.22 2.57
CA VAL A 86 -7.43 1.96 2.45
C VAL A 86 -6.71 1.92 3.79
N VAL A 87 -5.40 1.76 3.76
CA VAL A 87 -4.52 1.92 4.92
C VAL A 87 -3.55 3.05 4.62
N LEU A 88 -3.62 4.14 5.35
CA LEU A 88 -2.61 5.21 5.31
C LEU A 88 -1.55 4.89 6.36
N SER A 89 -0.31 4.77 5.91
CA SER A 89 0.79 4.42 6.81
C SER A 89 1.06 5.52 7.83
N HIS A 90 1.21 6.76 7.41
CA HIS A 90 1.50 7.90 8.28
C HIS A 90 1.14 9.25 7.63
N ARG A 91 1.34 10.34 8.36
CA ARG A 91 0.87 11.70 8.00
C ARG A 91 1.70 12.44 6.95
N HIS A 92 2.77 11.90 6.41
CA HIS A 92 3.54 12.58 5.37
C HIS A 92 2.77 12.62 4.04
N ALA A 93 2.90 13.74 3.34
CA ALA A 93 2.12 14.04 2.15
C ALA A 93 2.36 13.04 1.01
N ASP A 94 3.57 12.52 0.90
CA ASP A 94 4.01 11.56 -0.11
C ASP A 94 3.42 10.14 0.07
N HIS A 95 2.54 9.96 1.07
CA HIS A 95 1.78 8.73 1.31
C HIS A 95 0.26 8.92 1.21
N MET A 96 -0.24 10.15 1.27
CA MET A 96 -1.68 10.37 1.40
C MET A 96 -2.27 11.40 0.43
N ALA A 97 -1.48 12.01 -0.45
CA ALA A 97 -1.97 13.08 -1.34
C ALA A 97 -3.01 12.58 -2.37
N GLY A 98 -2.96 11.31 -2.77
CA GLY A 98 -3.94 10.73 -3.71
C GLY A 98 -5.25 10.28 -3.07
N LEU A 99 -5.42 10.37 -1.74
CA LEU A 99 -6.64 9.88 -1.07
C LEU A 99 -7.92 10.53 -1.59
N ALA A 100 -7.89 11.82 -1.97
CA ALA A 100 -9.04 12.50 -2.55
C ALA A 100 -9.56 11.80 -3.82
N VAL A 101 -8.66 11.26 -4.65
CA VAL A 101 -9.02 10.50 -5.87
C VAL A 101 -9.73 9.20 -5.52
N VAL A 102 -9.29 8.53 -4.46
CA VAL A 102 -9.94 7.31 -3.97
C VAL A 102 -11.35 7.62 -3.46
N LEU A 103 -11.51 8.68 -2.65
CA LEU A 103 -12.80 9.08 -2.07
C LEU A 103 -13.79 9.58 -3.13
N GLU A 104 -13.31 10.15 -4.24
CA GLU A 104 -14.16 10.50 -5.39
C GLU A 104 -14.74 9.25 -6.05
N ALA A 105 -13.94 8.19 -6.20
CA ALA A 105 -14.37 6.94 -6.84
C ALA A 105 -15.14 6.00 -5.88
N ASN A 106 -14.83 6.06 -4.58
CA ASN A 106 -15.40 5.19 -3.54
C ASN A 106 -15.57 5.99 -2.23
N PRO A 107 -16.63 6.81 -2.12
CA PRO A 107 -16.82 7.73 -0.99
C PRO A 107 -17.04 7.06 0.36
N ASP A 108 -17.50 5.82 0.38
CA ASP A 108 -17.81 5.07 1.60
C ASP A 108 -16.65 4.15 2.05
N VAL A 109 -15.54 4.12 1.31
CA VAL A 109 -14.40 3.25 1.63
C VAL A 109 -13.89 3.52 3.05
N VAL A 110 -13.62 2.45 3.79
CA VAL A 110 -13.00 2.57 5.12
C VAL A 110 -11.53 2.95 4.95
N VAL A 111 -11.09 4.00 5.66
CA VAL A 111 -9.70 4.46 5.66
C VAL A 111 -9.11 4.28 7.05
N HIS A 112 -8.22 3.30 7.20
CA HIS A 112 -7.44 3.09 8.41
C HIS A 112 -6.25 4.06 8.43
N ALA A 113 -6.03 4.72 9.55
CA ALA A 113 -4.92 5.67 9.73
C ALA A 113 -4.40 5.59 11.16
N PRO A 114 -3.16 6.04 11.45
CA PRO A 114 -2.68 6.14 12.82
C PRO A 114 -3.55 7.12 13.60
N GLN A 115 -3.85 6.83 14.86
CA GLN A 115 -4.41 7.82 15.75
C GLN A 115 -3.34 8.85 16.09
N GLU A 116 -3.42 9.98 15.43
CA GLU A 116 -2.51 11.09 15.67
C GLU A 116 -2.97 11.96 16.82
N GLY A 117 -2.04 12.80 17.29
CA GLY A 117 -2.34 13.81 18.26
C GLY A 117 -3.19 14.95 17.68
N PHE A 118 -3.27 16.02 18.47
CA PHE A 118 -4.00 17.22 18.11
C PHE A 118 -3.67 17.78 16.71
N GLY A 119 -4.70 18.13 15.96
CA GLY A 119 -4.58 18.82 14.66
C GLY A 119 -4.47 17.91 13.44
N ILE A 120 -4.56 16.60 13.60
CA ILE A 120 -4.34 15.61 12.53
C ILE A 120 -5.53 14.65 12.45
N TYR A 121 -5.97 14.31 11.24
CA TYR A 121 -7.08 13.38 10.97
C TYR A 121 -8.39 13.69 11.72
N GLY A 122 -8.75 14.99 11.81
CA GLY A 122 -10.01 15.37 12.44
C GLY A 122 -10.04 15.25 13.95
N SER A 123 -8.90 15.35 14.63
CA SER A 123 -8.85 15.42 16.10
C SER A 123 -9.62 16.60 16.65
N SER A 124 -10.03 16.52 17.92
CA SER A 124 -10.80 17.57 18.59
C SER A 124 -10.20 17.96 19.93
N LEU A 125 -10.44 19.21 20.32
CA LEU A 125 -10.13 19.71 21.68
C LEU A 125 -11.36 20.35 22.32
N PRO A 126 -11.53 20.23 23.64
CA PRO A 126 -12.49 21.04 24.37
C PRO A 126 -12.21 22.51 24.19
N SER A 127 -13.22 23.36 23.99
CA SER A 127 -13.05 24.80 23.81
C SER A 127 -12.46 25.51 25.05
N GLY A 128 -12.33 24.80 26.15
CA GLY A 128 -11.65 25.29 27.35
C GLY A 128 -10.12 25.31 27.27
N PHE A 129 -9.51 24.85 26.16
CA PHE A 129 -8.05 24.77 26.01
C PHE A 129 -7.35 26.15 25.99
N TYR A 130 -8.08 27.22 25.62
CA TYR A 130 -7.57 28.58 25.62
C TYR A 130 -8.15 29.44 26.75
N ARG A 131 -7.39 30.42 27.19
CA ARG A 131 -7.85 31.41 28.16
C ARG A 131 -8.78 32.38 27.49
N LYS A 132 -9.92 32.67 28.15
CA LYS A 132 -10.93 33.61 27.69
C LYS A 132 -10.75 34.96 28.40
N ASP A 133 -10.97 36.06 27.68
CA ASP A 133 -11.04 37.40 28.25
C ASP A 133 -12.40 38.03 27.91
N PRO A 134 -13.34 38.06 28.87
CA PRO A 134 -14.66 38.60 28.64
C PRO A 134 -14.69 40.14 28.52
N SER A 135 -13.60 40.85 28.86
CA SER A 135 -13.50 42.30 28.71
C SER A 135 -13.35 42.74 27.25
N LEU A 136 -12.96 41.82 26.36
CA LEU A 136 -12.84 42.11 24.92
C LEU A 136 -14.23 42.23 24.26
N PRO A 137 -14.40 43.13 23.29
CA PRO A 137 -15.60 43.15 22.46
C PRO A 137 -15.84 41.79 21.77
N ALA A 138 -17.10 41.39 21.55
CA ALA A 138 -17.44 40.10 20.97
C ALA A 138 -16.64 39.81 19.68
N ARG A 139 -16.49 40.77 18.77
CA ARG A 139 -15.72 40.64 17.52
C ARG A 139 -14.23 40.31 17.69
N GLN A 140 -13.69 40.42 18.91
CA GLN A 140 -12.28 40.04 19.24
C GLN A 140 -12.20 38.76 20.07
N ARG A 141 -13.35 38.18 20.44
CA ARG A 141 -13.42 36.91 21.13
C ARG A 141 -13.64 35.79 20.13
N TYR A 142 -12.98 34.66 20.30
CA TYR A 142 -13.19 33.49 19.44
C TYR A 142 -14.66 33.09 19.48
N PHE A 143 -15.27 32.89 18.28
CA PHE A 143 -16.68 32.59 18.10
C PHE A 143 -17.61 33.62 18.78
N ASP A 144 -17.25 34.90 18.72
CA ASP A 144 -17.98 36.00 19.36
C ASP A 144 -18.25 35.79 20.87
N GLY A 145 -17.48 34.92 21.50
CA GLY A 145 -17.56 34.54 22.90
C GLY A 145 -18.38 33.30 23.20
N GLU A 146 -19.00 32.71 22.20
CA GLU A 146 -19.86 31.51 22.27
C GLU A 146 -19.25 30.33 21.48
N PRO A 147 -18.08 29.80 21.89
CA PRO A 147 -17.46 28.68 21.17
C PRO A 147 -18.27 27.39 21.32
N PRO A 148 -18.25 26.51 20.32
CA PRO A 148 -18.82 25.19 20.47
C PRO A 148 -18.13 24.43 21.62
N GLU A 149 -18.75 23.38 22.13
CA GLU A 149 -18.18 22.57 23.24
C GLU A 149 -16.81 22.03 22.90
N THR A 150 -16.60 21.58 21.65
CA THR A 150 -15.36 21.10 21.12
C THR A 150 -15.01 21.78 19.80
N LEU A 151 -13.73 22.03 19.56
CA LEU A 151 -13.18 22.50 18.29
C LEU A 151 -12.61 21.33 17.53
N GLN A 152 -13.00 21.19 16.25
CA GLN A 152 -12.45 20.21 15.35
C GLN A 152 -11.22 20.76 14.64
N PHE A 153 -10.22 19.93 14.45
CA PHE A 153 -8.97 20.29 13.78
C PHE A 153 -8.66 19.33 12.63
N GLY A 154 -8.27 19.92 11.54
CA GLY A 154 -7.49 19.28 10.50
C GLY A 154 -7.98 17.97 9.94
N SER A 155 -9.13 17.89 9.31
CA SER A 155 -9.38 16.85 8.34
C SER A 155 -9.23 17.44 6.94
N ALA A 156 -8.24 16.99 6.18
CA ALA A 156 -8.13 17.30 4.76
C ALA A 156 -9.26 16.63 3.94
N TRP A 157 -9.94 15.65 4.53
CA TRP A 157 -11.00 14.86 3.91
C TRP A 157 -12.24 14.78 4.84
N PRO A 158 -12.99 15.87 4.98
CA PRO A 158 -14.18 15.89 5.81
C PRO A 158 -15.24 14.99 5.21
N GLY A 159 -15.59 13.94 5.70
CA GLY A 159 -16.54 12.95 5.15
C GLY A 159 -15.89 11.62 4.83
N ALA A 160 -14.56 11.51 4.92
CA ALA A 160 -13.89 10.22 4.85
C ALA A 160 -14.28 9.34 6.06
N ASN A 161 -14.54 8.06 5.80
CA ASN A 161 -14.81 7.07 6.84
C ASN A 161 -13.50 6.63 7.51
N LEU A 162 -12.89 7.55 8.28
CA LEU A 162 -11.62 7.32 8.97
C LEU A 162 -11.80 6.41 10.18
N LYS A 163 -10.90 5.43 10.32
CA LYS A 163 -10.75 4.53 11.46
C LYS A 163 -9.36 4.70 12.05
N PRO A 164 -9.17 5.61 13.02
CA PRO A 164 -7.87 5.83 13.66
C PRO A 164 -7.50 4.68 14.59
N HIS A 165 -6.21 4.27 14.56
CA HIS A 165 -5.66 3.20 15.37
C HIS A 165 -4.66 3.73 16.38
N ALA A 166 -4.91 3.44 17.68
CA ALA A 166 -4.00 3.71 18.80
C ALA A 166 -3.18 2.48 19.20
N ALA A 167 -3.59 1.30 18.74
CA ALA A 167 -2.97 0.02 19.03
C ALA A 167 -3.04 -0.89 17.80
N THR A 168 -2.13 -1.86 17.72
CA THR A 168 -2.18 -2.92 16.70
C THR A 168 -3.54 -3.61 16.74
N THR A 169 -4.20 -3.70 15.60
CA THR A 169 -5.59 -4.12 15.47
C THR A 169 -5.76 -5.05 14.26
N GLU A 170 -6.45 -6.17 14.47
CA GLU A 170 -6.93 -6.98 13.35
C GLU A 170 -8.12 -6.25 12.68
N ILE A 171 -7.93 -5.78 11.45
CA ILE A 171 -8.90 -4.97 10.71
C ILE A 171 -9.83 -5.79 9.81
N ALA A 172 -9.40 -7.00 9.50
CA ALA A 172 -10.18 -8.06 8.85
C ALA A 172 -9.56 -9.41 9.21
N PRO A 173 -10.25 -10.54 9.06
CA PRO A 173 -9.69 -11.85 9.35
C PRO A 173 -8.35 -12.07 8.63
N GLY A 174 -7.28 -12.30 9.39
CA GLY A 174 -5.93 -12.48 8.87
C GLY A 174 -5.23 -11.20 8.40
N VAL A 175 -5.78 -10.01 8.68
CA VAL A 175 -5.22 -8.70 8.24
C VAL A 175 -5.10 -7.76 9.43
N TRP A 176 -3.92 -7.26 9.71
CA TRP A 176 -3.64 -6.37 10.84
C TRP A 176 -3.08 -5.02 10.38
N ALA A 177 -3.54 -3.95 11.01
CA ALA A 177 -2.88 -2.67 11.07
C ALA A 177 -1.96 -2.66 12.29
N ILE A 178 -0.65 -2.75 12.08
CA ILE A 178 0.37 -2.71 13.13
C ILE A 178 0.73 -1.25 13.37
N ILE A 179 0.57 -0.75 14.59
CA ILE A 179 1.00 0.60 14.96
C ILE A 179 2.37 0.59 15.62
N THR A 180 3.27 1.44 15.15
CA THR A 180 4.56 1.74 15.79
C THR A 180 4.73 3.24 15.94
N VAL A 181 5.57 3.68 16.88
CA VAL A 181 5.82 5.09 17.15
C VAL A 181 7.30 5.36 17.06
N SER A 182 7.68 6.35 16.29
CA SER A 182 9.09 6.73 16.13
C SER A 182 9.63 7.46 17.38
N ASP A 183 10.79 7.03 17.87
CA ASP A 183 11.61 7.75 18.83
C ASP A 183 12.87 8.37 18.18
N VAL A 184 12.99 8.21 16.85
CA VAL A 184 14.13 8.68 16.05
C VAL A 184 14.12 10.21 15.98
N ALA A 185 15.28 10.84 16.11
CA ALA A 185 15.42 12.29 15.99
C ALA A 185 14.97 12.77 14.60
N GLY A 186 14.11 13.79 14.56
CA GLY A 186 13.51 14.32 13.33
C GLY A 186 12.13 13.76 13.01
N THR A 187 11.82 12.56 13.46
CA THR A 187 10.49 11.94 13.32
C THR A 187 9.88 11.49 14.64
N ARG A 188 10.41 12.00 15.76
CA ARG A 188 9.93 11.62 17.11
C ARG A 188 8.43 11.80 17.23
N GLU A 189 7.79 10.81 17.86
CA GLU A 189 6.34 10.70 18.06
C GLU A 189 5.49 10.53 16.78
N LEU A 190 6.13 10.43 15.60
CA LEU A 190 5.42 10.03 14.39
C LEU A 190 4.88 8.62 14.57
N ARG A 191 3.59 8.46 14.38
CA ARG A 191 2.90 7.17 14.41
C ARG A 191 2.79 6.62 13.00
N GLU A 192 3.10 5.34 12.86
CA GLU A 192 3.08 4.69 11.57
C GLU A 192 2.36 3.35 11.63
N LEU A 193 1.44 3.12 10.68
CA LEU A 193 0.82 1.82 10.43
C LEU A 193 1.62 1.05 9.41
N SER A 194 1.83 -0.22 9.70
CA SER A 194 2.24 -1.23 8.72
C SER A 194 1.10 -2.22 8.54
N LEU A 195 0.96 -2.77 7.34
CA LEU A 195 -0.05 -3.78 7.04
C LEU A 195 0.57 -5.16 7.13
N ALA A 196 0.06 -6.01 8.01
CA ALA A 196 0.44 -7.42 8.06
C ALA A 196 -0.73 -8.29 7.57
N VAL A 197 -0.44 -9.24 6.68
CA VAL A 197 -1.44 -10.14 6.11
C VAL A 197 -0.93 -11.57 6.24
N ARG A 198 -1.69 -12.42 6.93
CA ARG A 198 -1.40 -13.85 7.00
C ARG A 198 -1.80 -14.52 5.69
N THR A 199 -0.89 -15.28 5.12
CA THR A 199 -1.09 -16.07 3.89
C THR A 199 -0.66 -17.50 4.11
N ASP A 200 -0.97 -18.39 3.17
CA ASP A 200 -0.50 -19.79 3.22
C ASP A 200 1.03 -19.90 3.10
N ALA A 201 1.70 -18.87 2.57
CA ALA A 201 3.15 -18.81 2.43
C ALA A 201 3.86 -18.21 3.67
N GLY A 202 3.13 -17.70 4.65
CA GLY A 202 3.62 -16.94 5.80
C GLY A 202 3.09 -15.50 5.83
N LEU A 203 3.68 -14.66 6.68
CA LEU A 203 3.23 -13.27 6.87
C LEU A 203 3.78 -12.35 5.77
N LEU A 204 2.88 -11.67 5.07
CA LEU A 204 3.21 -10.50 4.24
C LEU A 204 3.22 -9.26 5.14
N LEU A 205 4.30 -8.49 5.11
CA LEU A 205 4.44 -7.21 5.80
C LEU A 205 4.66 -6.08 4.78
N VAL A 206 3.72 -5.15 4.69
CA VAL A 206 3.83 -3.93 3.87
C VAL A 206 4.09 -2.73 4.78
N VAL A 207 5.13 -1.98 4.48
CA VAL A 207 5.58 -0.82 5.28
C VAL A 207 5.57 0.46 4.44
N GLY A 208 5.30 1.61 5.08
CA GLY A 208 5.29 2.92 4.42
C GLY A 208 6.71 3.48 4.27
N CYS A 209 7.18 4.17 5.30
CA CYS A 209 8.56 4.67 5.40
C CYS A 209 9.42 3.95 6.42
N SER A 210 8.80 3.31 7.40
CA SER A 210 9.52 2.68 8.53
C SER A 210 10.27 3.70 9.41
N HIS A 211 9.67 4.88 9.67
CA HIS A 211 10.27 5.89 10.56
C HIS A 211 10.61 5.40 11.96
N PRO A 212 9.82 4.48 12.56
CA PRO A 212 10.20 3.87 13.84
C PRO A 212 11.43 2.96 13.77
N GLY A 213 11.90 2.67 12.54
CA GLY A 213 12.93 1.68 12.24
C GLY A 213 12.34 0.35 11.81
N LEU A 214 12.79 -0.16 10.66
CA LEU A 214 12.31 -1.46 10.14
C LEU A 214 12.42 -2.60 11.15
N PRO A 215 13.52 -2.76 11.94
CA PRO A 215 13.60 -3.81 12.94
C PRO A 215 12.50 -3.75 14.02
N VAL A 216 12.06 -2.53 14.40
CA VAL A 216 10.98 -2.34 15.37
C VAL A 216 9.65 -2.85 14.78
N ILE A 217 9.38 -2.52 13.53
CA ILE A 217 8.17 -2.96 12.82
C ILE A 217 8.16 -4.47 12.63
N VAL A 218 9.29 -5.05 12.22
CA VAL A 218 9.45 -6.51 12.05
C VAL A 218 9.25 -7.24 13.38
N ALA A 219 9.78 -6.69 14.49
CA ALA A 219 9.57 -7.25 15.82
C ALA A 219 8.09 -7.26 16.25
N GLU A 220 7.32 -6.21 15.90
CA GLU A 220 5.87 -6.19 16.15
C GLU A 220 5.12 -7.17 15.25
N ALA A 221 5.50 -7.29 13.97
CA ALA A 221 4.92 -8.25 13.04
C ALA A 221 5.16 -9.71 13.49
N ALA A 222 6.37 -10.01 13.96
CA ALA A 222 6.73 -11.35 14.47
C ALA A 222 5.93 -11.78 15.70
N LYS A 223 5.28 -10.87 16.44
CA LYS A 223 4.34 -11.22 17.51
C LYS A 223 3.01 -11.76 16.98
N ILE A 224 2.64 -11.40 15.75
CA ILE A 224 1.44 -11.90 15.05
C ILE A 224 1.75 -13.24 14.42
N ASP A 225 2.85 -13.32 13.68
CA ASP A 225 3.37 -14.54 13.08
C ASP A 225 4.89 -14.40 12.87
N PRO A 226 5.71 -15.27 13.48
CA PRO A 226 7.15 -15.23 13.32
C PRO A 226 7.63 -15.69 11.93
N ASP A 227 6.77 -16.37 11.16
CA ASP A 227 7.06 -16.81 9.78
C ASP A 227 6.81 -15.67 8.81
N ILE A 228 7.82 -14.80 8.65
CA ILE A 228 7.74 -13.61 7.80
C ILE A 228 8.18 -13.95 6.38
N HIS A 229 7.21 -14.16 5.49
CA HIS A 229 7.49 -14.52 4.10
C HIS A 229 8.01 -13.36 3.27
N LEU A 230 7.38 -12.17 3.36
CA LEU A 230 7.77 -11.02 2.53
C LEU A 230 7.66 -9.72 3.32
N VAL A 231 8.72 -8.90 3.26
CA VAL A 231 8.70 -7.49 3.69
C VAL A 231 8.84 -6.60 2.46
N VAL A 232 7.87 -5.70 2.23
CA VAL A 232 7.84 -4.81 1.06
C VAL A 232 7.50 -3.37 1.45
N GLY A 233 8.18 -2.37 0.83
CA GLY A 233 7.94 -0.94 1.02
C GLY A 233 9.19 -0.14 1.36
N GLY A 234 9.03 1.06 1.93
CA GLY A 234 10.12 1.97 2.27
C GLY A 234 10.76 1.66 3.62
N PHE A 235 12.10 1.70 3.68
CA PHE A 235 12.86 1.35 4.88
C PHE A 235 13.55 2.55 5.54
N HIS A 236 13.44 3.73 4.96
CA HIS A 236 13.95 5.02 5.46
C HIS A 236 15.46 5.09 5.74
N TYR A 237 16.26 4.49 4.86
CA TYR A 237 17.73 4.54 4.91
C TYR A 237 18.35 5.39 3.79
N VAL A 238 17.55 6.27 3.15
CA VAL A 238 17.97 7.09 2.01
C VAL A 238 19.20 7.97 2.30
N ASN A 239 19.37 8.41 3.55
CA ASN A 239 20.50 9.22 4.01
C ASN A 239 21.41 8.46 5.02
N ALA A 240 21.25 7.14 5.15
CA ALA A 240 22.00 6.35 6.09
C ALA A 240 23.47 6.18 5.64
N ASP A 241 24.38 6.19 6.58
CA ASP A 241 25.77 5.82 6.36
C ASP A 241 25.94 4.28 6.35
N ASP A 242 27.12 3.82 5.95
CA ASP A 242 27.41 2.39 5.84
C ASP A 242 27.27 1.65 7.19
N ALA A 243 27.55 2.32 8.30
CA ALA A 243 27.44 1.73 9.64
C ALA A 243 25.96 1.51 10.02
N ALA A 244 25.08 2.46 9.73
CA ALA A 244 23.64 2.32 9.95
C ALA A 244 23.05 1.22 9.05
N ILE A 245 23.50 1.13 7.79
CA ILE A 245 23.05 0.07 6.86
C ILE A 245 23.52 -1.31 7.35
N ALA A 246 24.77 -1.43 7.81
CA ALA A 246 25.25 -2.69 8.39
C ALA A 246 24.47 -3.06 9.66
N GLY A 247 24.20 -2.10 10.53
CA GLY A 247 23.44 -2.32 11.77
C GLY A 247 22.02 -2.82 11.54
N VAL A 248 21.33 -2.31 10.53
CA VAL A 248 19.97 -2.82 10.20
C VAL A 248 20.02 -4.26 9.69
N LEU A 249 21.00 -4.61 8.86
CA LEU A 249 21.15 -5.99 8.37
C LEU A 249 21.41 -6.97 9.52
N GLU A 250 22.29 -6.61 10.46
CA GLU A 250 22.53 -7.40 11.66
C GLU A 250 21.28 -7.59 12.52
N THR A 251 20.49 -6.51 12.68
CA THR A 251 19.27 -6.52 13.51
C THR A 251 18.14 -7.33 12.86
N LEU A 252 18.08 -7.37 11.54
CA LEU A 252 17.07 -8.16 10.80
C LEU A 252 17.42 -9.65 10.70
N ALA A 253 18.70 -10.02 10.81
CA ALA A 253 19.16 -11.40 10.61
C ALA A 253 18.43 -12.46 11.47
N PRO A 254 18.05 -12.20 12.74
CA PRO A 254 17.36 -13.17 13.58
C PRO A 254 15.92 -13.50 13.16
N TYR A 255 15.29 -12.69 12.30
CA TYR A 255 13.90 -12.86 11.92
C TYR A 255 13.67 -13.83 10.74
N GLU A 256 14.75 -14.35 10.14
CA GLU A 256 14.67 -15.34 9.04
C GLU A 256 13.67 -14.97 7.94
N ILE A 257 13.57 -13.66 7.58
CA ILE A 257 12.68 -13.15 6.53
C ILE A 257 12.99 -13.87 5.23
N ASP A 258 12.00 -14.53 4.60
CA ASP A 258 12.19 -15.27 3.36
C ASP A 258 12.58 -14.35 2.20
N PHE A 259 11.80 -13.26 1.99
CA PHE A 259 12.01 -12.31 0.91
C PHE A 259 11.96 -10.88 1.40
N ILE A 260 12.81 -10.04 0.81
CA ILE A 260 12.82 -8.60 1.06
C ILE A 260 12.68 -7.84 -0.26
N ALA A 261 11.78 -6.87 -0.29
CA ALA A 261 11.39 -6.10 -1.47
C ALA A 261 11.38 -4.60 -1.15
N PRO A 262 12.58 -3.98 -0.97
CA PRO A 262 12.67 -2.57 -0.58
C PRO A 262 12.23 -1.64 -1.71
N GLY A 263 11.55 -0.56 -1.34
CA GLY A 263 11.04 0.49 -2.21
C GLY A 263 11.28 1.89 -1.65
N HIS A 264 10.72 2.89 -2.31
CA HIS A 264 10.55 4.27 -1.88
C HIS A 264 11.81 4.88 -1.23
N CYS A 265 11.72 5.27 0.05
CA CYS A 265 12.77 5.98 0.82
C CYS A 265 13.90 5.06 1.34
N THR A 266 14.04 3.83 0.83
CA THR A 266 15.10 2.92 1.28
C THR A 266 16.51 3.42 0.96
N GLY A 267 16.72 4.01 -0.22
CA GLY A 267 18.00 4.56 -0.67
C GLY A 267 18.84 3.58 -1.50
N GLU A 268 19.56 4.12 -2.50
CA GLU A 268 20.28 3.32 -3.50
C GLU A 268 21.41 2.49 -2.89
N THR A 269 22.18 3.03 -1.95
CA THR A 269 23.24 2.30 -1.23
C THR A 269 22.67 1.15 -0.41
N THR A 270 21.51 1.37 0.21
CA THR A 270 20.82 0.34 0.98
C THR A 270 20.23 -0.75 0.07
N PHE A 271 19.70 -0.40 -1.11
CA PHE A 271 19.31 -1.40 -2.12
C PHE A 271 20.48 -2.32 -2.47
N ALA A 272 21.65 -1.75 -2.75
CA ALA A 272 22.84 -2.54 -3.08
C ALA A 272 23.29 -3.47 -1.94
N ALA A 273 23.26 -2.98 -0.70
CA ALA A 273 23.60 -3.76 0.49
C ALA A 273 22.60 -4.92 0.72
N LEU A 274 21.30 -4.66 0.58
CA LEU A 274 20.25 -5.66 0.70
C LEU A 274 20.33 -6.71 -0.42
N GLN A 275 20.60 -6.30 -1.66
CA GLN A 275 20.83 -7.25 -2.77
C GLN A 275 21.99 -8.20 -2.47
N LYS A 276 23.09 -7.67 -1.92
CA LYS A 276 24.24 -8.48 -1.54
C LYS A 276 23.93 -9.45 -0.39
N ALA A 277 23.19 -8.97 0.64
CA ALA A 277 22.88 -9.77 1.83
C ALA A 277 21.84 -10.85 1.58
N TYR A 278 20.77 -10.52 0.84
CA TYR A 278 19.65 -11.43 0.59
C TYR A 278 19.82 -12.27 -0.68
N GLY A 279 20.63 -11.83 -1.65
CA GLY A 279 20.86 -12.56 -2.89
C GLY A 279 19.56 -12.84 -3.65
N GLN A 280 19.21 -14.12 -3.82
CA GLN A 280 17.99 -14.55 -4.52
C GLN A 280 16.70 -14.26 -3.73
N ARG A 281 16.79 -13.91 -2.46
CA ARG A 281 15.68 -13.52 -1.59
C ARG A 281 15.37 -12.00 -1.68
N TYR A 282 16.19 -11.24 -2.42
CA TYR A 282 15.90 -9.85 -2.76
C TYR A 282 14.97 -9.79 -3.97
N LEU A 283 13.83 -9.12 -3.83
CA LEU A 283 12.88 -8.91 -4.91
C LEU A 283 12.86 -7.43 -5.32
N PHE A 284 12.72 -7.19 -6.61
CA PHE A 284 12.54 -5.82 -7.12
C PHE A 284 11.10 -5.35 -6.88
N ALA A 285 10.93 -4.22 -6.18
CA ALA A 285 9.63 -3.65 -5.81
C ALA A 285 9.46 -2.19 -6.24
N GLY A 286 10.03 -1.78 -7.37
CA GLY A 286 9.78 -0.45 -7.94
C GLY A 286 8.41 -0.33 -8.61
N LEU A 287 8.05 0.89 -9.03
CA LEU A 287 6.82 1.20 -9.73
C LEU A 287 6.50 0.20 -10.84
N GLY A 288 5.30 -0.34 -10.85
CA GLY A 288 4.83 -1.37 -11.79
C GLY A 288 5.28 -2.79 -11.45
N ALA A 289 6.00 -3.01 -10.35
CA ALA A 289 6.28 -4.35 -9.87
C ALA A 289 5.01 -5.02 -9.35
N ARG A 290 4.82 -6.29 -9.70
CA ARG A 290 3.77 -7.16 -9.17
C ARG A 290 4.42 -8.38 -8.55
N LEU A 291 4.35 -8.48 -7.24
CA LEU A 291 4.86 -9.59 -6.45
C LEU A 291 3.71 -10.56 -6.20
N VAL A 292 3.91 -11.83 -6.51
CA VAL A 292 2.93 -12.91 -6.24
C VAL A 292 3.53 -13.78 -5.14
N LEU A 293 2.79 -14.00 -4.08
CA LEU A 293 3.24 -14.77 -2.92
C LEU A 293 2.88 -16.24 -3.10
N GLY A 294 3.81 -17.15 -2.75
CA GLY A 294 3.65 -18.59 -2.85
C GLY A 294 4.91 -19.29 -3.32
N GLU A 295 4.81 -20.56 -3.70
CA GLU A 295 5.94 -21.40 -4.11
C GLU A 295 6.77 -20.84 -5.28
N ASP A 296 6.16 -19.99 -6.14
CA ASP A 296 6.81 -19.35 -7.29
C ASP A 296 7.43 -17.97 -7.01
N THR A 297 7.43 -17.47 -5.76
CA THR A 297 7.93 -16.13 -5.43
C THR A 297 9.38 -15.93 -5.91
N THR A 298 10.25 -16.94 -5.76
CA THR A 298 11.62 -16.92 -6.27
C THR A 298 11.74 -16.90 -7.80
N ALA A 299 10.82 -17.55 -8.52
CA ALA A 299 10.86 -17.62 -9.98
C ALA A 299 10.64 -16.24 -10.63
N GLN A 300 9.87 -15.37 -9.97
CA GLN A 300 9.58 -14.01 -10.44
C GLN A 300 10.75 -13.05 -10.25
N GLY A 301 11.48 -13.14 -9.14
CA GLY A 301 12.72 -12.42 -8.91
C GLY A 301 13.79 -12.75 -9.95
N ARG A 302 13.89 -14.01 -10.39
CA ARG A 302 14.85 -14.46 -11.42
C ARG A 302 14.47 -14.02 -12.84
N ARG A 303 13.17 -13.95 -13.18
CA ARG A 303 12.73 -13.58 -14.52
C ARG A 303 12.82 -12.10 -14.80
N ARG A 304 12.86 -11.25 -13.77
CA ARG A 304 12.77 -9.79 -13.87
C ARG A 304 14.04 -9.03 -13.46
N GLY A 305 15.05 -9.70 -12.92
CA GLY A 305 16.37 -9.12 -12.60
C GLY A 305 17.33 -8.98 -13.79
N GLY A 306 16.95 -9.45 -14.98
CA GLY A 306 17.62 -9.13 -16.24
C GLY A 306 16.66 -8.30 -17.07
N ASP A 307 17.11 -7.36 -17.90
CA ASP A 307 16.44 -6.40 -18.80
C ASP A 307 15.12 -6.84 -19.50
N ALA A 308 14.44 -7.84 -19.00
CA ALA A 308 13.18 -8.36 -19.50
C ALA A 308 12.02 -7.63 -18.81
N GLY A 309 11.58 -6.53 -19.42
CA GLY A 309 10.26 -5.97 -19.19
C GLY A 309 9.15 -7.04 -19.19
N PHE A 310 7.94 -6.65 -18.81
CA PHE A 310 6.72 -7.45 -18.79
C PHE A 310 6.71 -8.67 -19.72
N SER A 311 6.09 -9.77 -19.33
CA SER A 311 5.85 -10.88 -20.26
C SER A 311 5.27 -10.34 -21.58
N ALA A 312 5.50 -11.01 -22.70
CA ALA A 312 5.03 -10.53 -24.01
C ALA A 312 3.51 -10.22 -24.03
N SER A 313 2.71 -10.92 -23.23
CA SER A 313 1.26 -10.69 -23.06
C SER A 313 0.96 -9.42 -22.23
N GLU A 314 1.73 -9.15 -21.18
CA GLU A 314 1.59 -7.93 -20.37
C GLU A 314 2.10 -6.71 -21.14
N ALA A 315 3.19 -6.82 -21.89
CA ALA A 315 3.69 -5.77 -22.78
C ALA A 315 2.68 -5.43 -23.89
N VAL A 316 1.91 -6.39 -24.40
CA VAL A 316 0.85 -6.16 -25.38
C VAL A 316 -0.33 -5.41 -24.75
N ALA A 317 -0.76 -5.78 -23.54
CA ALA A 317 -1.83 -5.07 -22.82
C ALA A 317 -1.46 -3.62 -22.51
N TYR A 318 -0.21 -3.36 -22.06
CA TYR A 318 0.30 -2.01 -21.80
C TYR A 318 0.48 -1.19 -23.10
N ARG A 319 0.90 -1.80 -24.22
CA ARG A 319 0.98 -1.12 -25.52
C ARG A 319 -0.39 -0.75 -26.06
N ALA A 320 -1.40 -1.58 -25.87
CA ALA A 320 -2.77 -1.28 -26.28
C ALA A 320 -3.35 -0.08 -25.54
N LEU A 321 -3.05 0.05 -24.23
CA LEU A 321 -3.46 1.21 -23.41
C LEU A 321 -2.72 2.51 -23.81
N ALA A 322 -1.42 2.44 -24.14
CA ALA A 322 -0.64 3.59 -24.58
C ALA A 322 -1.12 4.14 -25.93
N LEU A 323 -1.55 3.28 -26.87
CA LEU A 323 -2.05 3.71 -28.19
C LEU A 323 -3.43 4.39 -28.13
N HIS A 324 -4.19 4.25 -27.04
CA HIS A 324 -5.48 4.93 -26.85
C HIS A 324 -5.36 6.26 -26.08
N GLY A 325 -4.21 6.54 -25.45
CA GLY A 325 -3.95 7.79 -24.71
C GLY A 325 -3.59 8.99 -25.59
N ASP A 326 -3.02 8.77 -26.77
CA ASP A 326 -2.48 9.85 -27.61
C ASP A 326 -3.55 10.63 -28.41
N HIS A 327 -4.81 10.22 -28.40
CA HIS A 327 -5.87 10.89 -29.16
C HIS A 327 -6.66 11.97 -28.39
N VAL A 328 -6.35 12.24 -27.11
CA VAL A 328 -7.12 13.19 -26.29
C VAL A 328 -6.45 14.59 -26.18
N HIS A 329 -5.21 14.77 -26.63
CA HIS A 329 -4.48 16.04 -26.44
C HIS A 329 -4.48 17.02 -27.62
N SER A 330 -5.28 16.81 -28.69
CA SER A 330 -5.23 17.71 -29.86
C SER A 330 -6.29 18.83 -29.89
N HIS A 331 -7.11 19.03 -28.84
CA HIS A 331 -8.22 20.01 -28.89
C HIS A 331 -8.20 21.14 -27.85
N LEU A 332 -7.09 21.41 -27.16
CA LEU A 332 -7.01 22.55 -26.22
C LEU A 332 -5.85 23.53 -26.49
N ALA A 333 -5.54 23.75 -27.73
CA ALA A 333 -4.66 24.85 -28.11
C ALA A 333 -5.38 25.75 -29.14
N HIS A 334 -6.24 26.66 -28.64
CA HIS A 334 -6.59 27.94 -29.31
C HIS A 334 -7.73 28.63 -28.56
N ALA A 335 -7.39 29.50 -27.64
CA ALA A 335 -8.15 30.72 -27.30
C ALA A 335 -7.36 31.60 -26.32
N HIS A 336 -6.62 32.57 -26.84
CA HIS A 336 -6.40 33.87 -26.23
C HIS A 336 -6.36 34.90 -27.34
N PRO A 337 -6.95 36.10 -27.18
CA PRO A 337 -6.13 37.28 -26.98
C PRO A 337 -6.07 37.74 -25.53
#